data_8971c1afec4397b2c3521a00513a3319
#
_entry.id   8971c1afec4397b2c3521a00513a3319
#
_cell.length_a   1.000
_cell.length_b   1.000
_cell.length_c   1.000
_cell.angle_alpha   90.00
_cell.angle_beta   90.00
_cell.angle_gamma   90.00
#
_symmetry.space_group_name_H-M   'P 1'
#
loop_
_entity.id
_entity.type
_entity.pdbx_description
1 polymer ?
#
loop_
_entity_poly.entity_id
_entity_poly.type
_entity_poly.pdbx_seq_one_letter_code
_entity_poly.pdbx_strand_id
1 'polypeptide(L)'
;GRTDTERIQLTEKSLSNPYGIGGLNNFSETYLDFGHTTVENYERGLLLNEAFAYVKYDCAGVHYERTYFTSYPDRVMVVYLTASKPAALSFTLRPTIPFVRDYSLKEGDQAGKSGSITAHGDTLLLSGRMHYYNILFEGQFRVLPQGGALSVQTDANGEQALLRVEGADSALLLIALGTNYQMESRVFLEEDRAKKLAPYPHPHEQITAILKAACEKPYDALYRRHLTDYTQYFNRAAVDFGGESQLPTDLLLQRYRRYAKEQRLRSRLHLPPKQDVQARYLEELYFQYGRYLLIASSRAGTPPANLQGTWNCHDNPPWSCGYWHNINVQMNYWPAFSTNLAEMFTAYAEYNRAYLPLAERKADEYIGILHPSRLEAPGQNGWTIGTGAWLYTIEGASKHSGPGTGAFTSMLLWDAYAFTMDRRVLEQVYPILYGMASFLSKTLEEQNG
;
A
#
# COMPACT_ATOMS: atom_id res chain seq x y z
N GLY A 1 14.60 -45.01 -6.79
CA GLY A 1 13.83 -43.81 -6.76
C GLY A 1 14.47 -42.78 -5.83
N ARG A 2 14.24 -41.50 -6.02
CA ARG A 2 14.72 -40.47 -5.12
C ARG A 2 13.98 -40.52 -3.79
N THR A 3 14.67 -40.26 -2.69
CA THR A 3 14.04 -40.12 -1.38
C THR A 3 13.14 -38.87 -1.33
N ASP A 4 12.17 -38.83 -0.42
CA ASP A 4 11.30 -37.65 -0.27
C ASP A 4 12.10 -36.40 0.10
N THR A 5 13.17 -36.55 0.88
CA THR A 5 14.06 -35.43 1.20
C THR A 5 14.75 -34.88 -0.04
N GLU A 6 15.25 -35.76 -0.95
CA GLU A 6 15.87 -35.29 -2.21
C GLU A 6 14.86 -34.62 -3.15
N ARG A 7 13.62 -35.16 -3.20
CA ARG A 7 12.53 -34.53 -3.98
C ARG A 7 12.20 -33.16 -3.43
N ILE A 8 12.06 -32.99 -2.11
CA ILE A 8 11.81 -31.71 -1.45
C ILE A 8 12.93 -30.72 -1.73
N GLN A 9 14.20 -31.11 -1.59
CA GLN A 9 15.35 -30.27 -1.86
C GLN A 9 15.41 -29.80 -3.32
N LEU A 10 15.10 -30.69 -4.28
CA LEU A 10 15.01 -30.33 -5.70
C LEU A 10 13.88 -29.36 -5.97
N THR A 11 12.71 -29.57 -5.33
CA THR A 11 11.57 -28.68 -5.43
C THR A 11 11.91 -27.29 -4.89
N GLU A 12 12.53 -27.20 -3.71
CA GLU A 12 12.96 -25.93 -3.13
C GLU A 12 13.96 -25.19 -4.04
N LYS A 13 14.92 -25.91 -4.61
CA LYS A 13 15.90 -25.33 -5.53
C LYS A 13 15.27 -24.84 -6.83
N SER A 14 14.31 -25.59 -7.37
CA SER A 14 13.65 -25.26 -8.64
C SER A 14 12.58 -24.18 -8.48
N LEU A 15 11.84 -24.19 -7.37
CA LEU A 15 10.65 -23.35 -7.18
C LEU A 15 10.91 -22.12 -6.31
N SER A 16 12.01 -22.05 -5.57
CA SER A 16 12.42 -20.87 -4.82
C SER A 16 12.95 -19.79 -5.76
N ASN A 17 12.78 -18.54 -5.38
CA ASN A 17 13.37 -17.41 -6.09
C ASN A 17 14.63 -16.95 -5.35
N PRO A 18 15.84 -17.32 -5.83
CA PRO A 18 17.09 -16.99 -5.14
C PRO A 18 17.53 -15.55 -5.28
N TYR A 19 16.90 -14.74 -6.15
CA TYR A 19 17.42 -13.44 -6.55
C TYR A 19 16.41 -12.32 -6.31
N GLY A 20 16.48 -11.69 -5.16
CA GLY A 20 15.78 -10.45 -4.87
C GLY A 20 14.26 -10.56 -5.01
N ILE A 21 13.58 -9.92 -4.12
CA ILE A 21 12.17 -10.15 -3.89
C ILE A 21 11.30 -8.98 -4.32
N GLY A 22 11.91 -7.83 -4.70
CA GLY A 22 11.15 -6.67 -5.19
C GLY A 22 10.24 -6.07 -4.14
N GLY A 23 10.75 -5.90 -2.94
CA GLY A 23 10.02 -5.24 -1.86
C GLY A 23 9.70 -3.78 -2.20
N LEU A 24 8.71 -3.23 -1.54
CA LEU A 24 8.38 -1.80 -1.61
C LEU A 24 9.41 -0.98 -0.83
N ASN A 25 9.69 0.22 -1.33
CA ASN A 25 10.72 1.11 -0.82
C ASN A 25 10.15 2.50 -0.60
N ASN A 26 10.77 3.30 0.26
CA ASN A 26 10.38 4.70 0.46
C ASN A 26 10.64 5.51 -0.81
N PHE A 27 9.62 6.21 -1.31
CA PHE A 27 9.69 7.01 -2.52
C PHE A 27 10.39 8.35 -2.28
N SER A 28 9.93 9.11 -1.29
CA SER A 28 10.39 10.46 -0.97
C SER A 28 10.08 10.80 0.48
N GLU A 29 10.94 11.62 1.08
CA GLU A 29 10.60 12.37 2.28
C GLU A 29 10.48 13.85 1.88
N THR A 30 9.34 14.46 2.20
CA THR A 30 9.03 15.82 1.81
C THR A 30 8.89 16.71 3.04
N TYR A 31 9.71 17.74 3.11
CA TYR A 31 9.77 18.68 4.21
C TYR A 31 9.13 20.00 3.84
N LEU A 32 8.40 20.58 4.80
CA LEU A 32 7.90 21.95 4.78
C LEU A 32 8.57 22.69 5.93
N ASP A 33 9.61 23.45 5.59
CA ASP A 33 10.46 24.13 6.56
C ASP A 33 9.94 25.57 6.78
N PHE A 34 9.26 25.81 7.91
CA PHE A 34 8.64 27.10 8.23
C PHE A 34 9.54 28.04 9.02
N GLY A 35 10.58 27.53 9.65
CA GLY A 35 11.43 28.32 10.57
C GLY A 35 10.75 28.69 11.89
N HIS A 36 9.61 28.09 12.22
CA HIS A 36 8.91 28.30 13.49
C HIS A 36 9.64 27.59 14.62
N THR A 37 10.04 28.33 15.65
CA THR A 37 10.86 27.79 16.77
C THR A 37 10.04 27.53 18.04
N THR A 38 9.00 28.35 18.27
CA THR A 38 8.12 28.21 19.43
C THR A 38 6.69 28.05 18.97
N VAL A 39 6.11 26.90 19.25
CA VAL A 39 4.73 26.55 18.86
C VAL A 39 3.89 26.35 20.09
N GLU A 40 2.68 26.92 20.09
CA GLU A 40 1.67 26.77 21.12
C GLU A 40 0.41 26.14 20.54
N ASN A 41 -0.46 25.61 21.39
CA ASN A 41 -1.75 25.03 21.02
C ASN A 41 -1.67 24.01 19.88
N TYR A 42 -0.59 23.19 19.89
CA TYR A 42 -0.37 22.20 18.84
C TYR A 42 -1.40 21.07 18.92
N GLU A 43 -2.09 20.87 17.81
CA GLU A 43 -3.04 19.78 17.61
C GLU A 43 -2.81 19.12 16.25
N ARG A 44 -2.97 17.81 16.20
CA ARG A 44 -3.04 17.05 14.94
C ARG A 44 -4.09 15.95 15.03
N GLY A 45 -4.70 15.66 13.90
CA GLY A 45 -5.75 14.64 13.87
C GLY A 45 -5.92 14.02 12.49
N LEU A 46 -6.71 12.94 12.50
CA LEU A 46 -7.22 12.29 11.33
C LEU A 46 -8.74 12.14 11.49
N LEU A 47 -9.50 12.76 10.61
CA LEU A 47 -10.94 12.60 10.51
C LEU A 47 -11.23 11.37 9.66
N LEU A 48 -11.60 10.27 10.33
CA LEU A 48 -11.81 8.98 9.66
C LEU A 48 -13.00 9.02 8.68
N ASN A 49 -14.04 9.79 8.99
CA ASN A 49 -15.21 9.96 8.14
C ASN A 49 -14.95 10.75 6.85
N GLU A 50 -13.79 11.41 6.77
CA GLU A 50 -13.42 12.25 5.64
C GLU A 50 -12.09 11.82 4.99
N ALA A 51 -11.37 10.87 5.61
CA ALA A 51 -9.98 10.51 5.26
C ALA A 51 -9.07 11.74 5.10
N PHE A 52 -9.15 12.63 6.08
CA PHE A 52 -8.58 13.96 6.07
C PHE A 52 -7.73 14.17 7.32
N ALA A 53 -6.46 14.46 7.14
CA ALA A 53 -5.54 14.75 8.25
C ALA A 53 -5.32 16.27 8.37
N TYR A 54 -5.08 16.72 9.59
CA TYR A 54 -4.79 18.12 9.87
C TYR A 54 -3.71 18.31 10.93
N VAL A 55 -3.07 19.47 10.88
CA VAL A 55 -2.18 19.99 11.91
C VAL A 55 -2.53 21.47 12.12
N LYS A 56 -2.73 21.85 13.39
CA LYS A 56 -3.04 23.24 13.81
C LYS A 56 -2.08 23.65 14.93
N TYR A 57 -1.66 24.89 14.92
CA TYR A 57 -0.83 25.44 15.98
C TYR A 57 -0.77 26.97 15.90
N ASP A 58 -0.34 27.60 16.99
CA ASP A 58 -0.07 29.02 17.05
C ASP A 58 1.44 29.27 17.10
N CYS A 59 1.90 30.29 16.38
CA CYS A 59 3.27 30.76 16.43
C CYS A 59 3.31 32.28 16.26
N ALA A 60 3.97 33.00 17.18
CA ALA A 60 4.09 34.45 17.16
C ALA A 60 2.74 35.20 16.99
N GLY A 61 1.68 34.67 17.61
CA GLY A 61 0.32 35.25 17.56
C GLY A 61 -0.37 35.09 16.20
N VAL A 62 0.06 34.16 15.38
CA VAL A 62 -0.58 33.72 14.12
C VAL A 62 -1.01 32.26 14.30
N HIS A 63 -2.27 31.97 13.95
CA HIS A 63 -2.77 30.61 13.87
C HIS A 63 -2.46 30.04 12.49
N TYR A 64 -1.88 28.83 12.43
CA TYR A 64 -1.54 28.08 11.23
C TYR A 64 -2.33 26.78 11.19
N GLU A 65 -2.90 26.50 10.02
CA GLU A 65 -3.56 25.23 9.76
C GLU A 65 -2.99 24.59 8.49
N ARG A 66 -2.75 23.28 8.56
CA ARG A 66 -2.34 22.43 7.44
C ARG A 66 -3.28 21.26 7.33
N THR A 67 -3.79 21.03 6.14
CA THR A 67 -4.69 19.94 5.86
C THR A 67 -4.12 19.05 4.77
N TYR A 68 -4.41 17.74 4.85
CA TYR A 68 -3.81 16.73 4.00
C TYR A 68 -4.85 15.68 3.63
N PHE A 69 -4.94 15.35 2.34
CA PHE A 69 -5.67 14.19 1.85
C PHE A 69 -5.08 13.69 0.53
N THR A 70 -5.35 12.43 0.18
CA THR A 70 -4.99 11.85 -1.12
C THR A 70 -6.26 11.58 -1.89
N SER A 71 -6.45 12.32 -2.98
CA SER A 71 -7.61 12.17 -3.87
C SER A 71 -7.40 11.02 -4.84
N TYR A 72 -8.16 9.93 -4.68
CA TYR A 72 -8.14 8.82 -5.63
C TYR A 72 -8.64 9.25 -7.02
N PRO A 73 -9.76 10.00 -7.17
CA PRO A 73 -10.23 10.41 -8.48
C PRO A 73 -9.32 11.41 -9.20
N ASP A 74 -8.51 12.18 -8.47
CA ASP A 74 -7.56 13.12 -9.06
C ASP A 74 -6.12 12.60 -9.07
N ARG A 75 -5.84 11.49 -8.38
CA ARG A 75 -4.53 10.82 -8.27
C ARG A 75 -3.41 11.74 -7.77
N VAL A 76 -3.74 12.65 -6.87
CA VAL A 76 -2.80 13.58 -6.24
C VAL A 76 -2.93 13.57 -4.73
N MET A 77 -1.82 13.78 -4.05
CA MET A 77 -1.83 14.22 -2.67
C MET A 77 -2.00 15.73 -2.64
N VAL A 78 -2.91 16.19 -1.81
CA VAL A 78 -3.27 17.60 -1.61
C VAL A 78 -2.84 18.01 -0.22
N VAL A 79 -2.08 19.13 -0.13
CA VAL A 79 -1.75 19.80 1.13
C VAL A 79 -2.20 21.23 1.00
N TYR A 80 -3.05 21.69 1.89
CA TYR A 80 -3.52 23.07 1.93
C TYR A 80 -3.07 23.75 3.21
N LEU A 81 -2.47 24.91 3.06
CA LEU A 81 -1.80 25.67 4.11
C LEU A 81 -2.46 27.03 4.26
N THR A 82 -2.85 27.40 5.48
CA THR A 82 -3.44 28.69 5.77
C THR A 82 -2.80 29.33 6.99
N ALA A 83 -2.89 30.67 7.06
CA ALA A 83 -2.50 31.45 8.21
C ALA A 83 -3.63 32.46 8.56
N SER A 84 -3.83 32.76 9.84
CA SER A 84 -4.90 33.66 10.30
C SER A 84 -4.63 35.14 10.05
N LYS A 85 -3.42 35.48 9.58
CA LYS A 85 -3.04 36.87 9.20
C LYS A 85 -2.57 36.90 7.75
N PRO A 86 -2.88 37.97 7.02
CA PRO A 86 -2.38 38.19 5.66
C PRO A 86 -0.86 38.16 5.62
N ALA A 87 -0.30 37.67 4.51
CA ALA A 87 1.14 37.61 4.24
C ALA A 87 1.97 36.91 5.33
N ALA A 88 1.34 36.04 6.14
CA ALA A 88 2.03 35.38 7.26
C ALA A 88 2.60 33.99 6.90
N LEU A 89 2.25 33.44 5.74
CA LEU A 89 2.68 32.10 5.35
C LEU A 89 3.98 32.18 4.54
N SER A 90 5.06 31.70 5.16
CA SER A 90 6.37 31.56 4.49
C SER A 90 6.96 30.19 4.83
N PHE A 91 7.42 29.46 3.82
CA PHE A 91 8.03 28.15 3.99
C PHE A 91 8.89 27.74 2.80
N THR A 92 9.75 26.75 3.02
CA THR A 92 10.49 26.06 1.95
C THR A 92 9.95 24.66 1.76
N LEU A 93 9.57 24.31 0.55
CA LEU A 93 9.26 22.93 0.15
C LEU A 93 10.54 22.25 -0.33
N ARG A 94 10.92 21.17 0.35
CA ARG A 94 12.13 20.42 0.09
C ARG A 94 11.84 18.93 0.07
N PRO A 95 11.51 18.33 -1.09
CA PRO A 95 11.51 16.88 -1.23
C PRO A 95 12.93 16.33 -1.19
N THR A 96 13.07 15.08 -0.77
CA THR A 96 14.35 14.34 -0.79
C THR A 96 14.12 12.95 -1.34
N ILE A 97 15.18 12.34 -1.86
CA ILE A 97 15.20 10.93 -2.22
C ILE A 97 16.00 10.21 -1.13
N PRO A 98 15.31 9.55 -0.16
CA PRO A 98 16.04 8.86 0.90
C PRO A 98 16.73 7.61 0.36
N PHE A 99 17.82 7.22 1.04
CA PHE A 99 18.53 5.98 0.76
C PHE A 99 19.10 5.88 -0.66
N VAL A 100 19.59 6.99 -1.23
CA VAL A 100 20.40 6.98 -2.43
C VAL A 100 21.70 6.25 -2.12
N ARG A 101 21.86 5.03 -2.59
CA ARG A 101 23.01 4.17 -2.36
C ARG A 101 23.21 3.23 -3.54
N ASP A 102 24.49 2.99 -3.86
CA ASP A 102 24.86 1.82 -4.61
C ASP A 102 24.91 0.63 -3.64
N TYR A 103 23.86 -0.15 -3.58
CA TYR A 103 23.90 -1.42 -2.89
C TYR A 103 24.59 -2.44 -3.81
N SER A 104 25.85 -2.69 -3.59
CA SER A 104 26.44 -3.95 -4.06
C SER A 104 25.92 -5.06 -3.17
N LEU A 105 24.84 -5.71 -3.55
CA LEU A 105 24.53 -7.02 -3.03
C LEU A 105 25.64 -7.99 -3.48
N LYS A 106 26.04 -8.89 -2.61
CA LYS A 106 27.12 -9.86 -2.82
C LYS A 106 27.17 -10.34 -4.27
N GLU A 107 28.32 -10.14 -4.91
CA GLU A 107 28.67 -10.62 -6.24
C GLU A 107 27.65 -10.29 -7.36
N GLY A 108 27.75 -9.10 -7.91
CA GLY A 108 27.17 -8.73 -9.20
C GLY A 108 25.72 -8.22 -9.19
N ASP A 109 25.03 -8.22 -8.06
CA ASP A 109 23.69 -7.65 -7.93
C ASP A 109 23.75 -6.17 -7.57
N GLN A 110 23.57 -5.32 -8.56
CA GLN A 110 23.41 -3.89 -8.35
C GLN A 110 22.00 -3.61 -7.87
N ALA A 111 21.80 -3.61 -6.56
CA ALA A 111 20.61 -3.05 -5.96
C ALA A 111 20.96 -1.65 -5.44
N GLY A 112 20.50 -0.65 -6.13
CA GLY A 112 20.72 0.73 -5.73
C GLY A 112 19.55 1.59 -6.14
N LYS A 113 19.50 2.77 -5.57
CA LYS A 113 18.58 3.83 -5.93
C LYS A 113 19.36 5.09 -6.25
N SER A 114 19.11 5.69 -7.40
CA SER A 114 19.68 6.97 -7.81
C SER A 114 18.56 7.92 -8.24
N GLY A 115 18.84 9.20 -8.19
CA GLY A 115 17.91 10.21 -8.68
C GLY A 115 18.35 11.61 -8.34
N SER A 116 17.58 12.58 -8.82
CA SER A 116 17.81 14.01 -8.63
C SER A 116 16.51 14.75 -8.45
N ILE A 117 16.61 15.96 -7.91
CA ILE A 117 15.49 16.89 -7.79
C ILE A 117 15.86 18.16 -8.55
N THR A 118 15.12 18.39 -9.62
CA THR A 118 15.29 19.56 -10.50
C THR A 118 14.06 20.43 -10.49
N ALA A 119 14.14 21.61 -11.04
CA ALA A 119 12.99 22.48 -11.25
C ALA A 119 12.72 22.68 -12.74
N HIS A 120 11.43 22.63 -13.11
CA HIS A 120 10.97 23.03 -14.43
C HIS A 120 9.87 24.09 -14.24
N GLY A 121 10.23 25.35 -14.49
CA GLY A 121 9.40 26.49 -14.09
C GLY A 121 9.18 26.49 -12.56
N ASP A 122 7.92 26.48 -12.12
CA ASP A 122 7.47 26.48 -10.73
C ASP A 122 7.14 25.07 -10.17
N THR A 123 7.60 24.03 -10.84
CA THR A 123 7.35 22.63 -10.49
C THR A 123 8.68 21.95 -10.16
N LEU A 124 8.77 21.27 -8.99
CA LEU A 124 9.89 20.38 -8.71
C LEU A 124 9.64 19.02 -9.32
N LEU A 125 10.65 18.47 -9.94
CA LEU A 125 10.69 17.11 -10.47
C LEU A 125 11.71 16.30 -9.69
N LEU A 126 11.20 15.36 -8.88
CA LEU A 126 11.96 14.30 -8.27
C LEU A 126 11.96 13.12 -9.24
N SER A 127 13.06 12.77 -9.85
CA SER A 127 13.15 11.67 -10.81
C SER A 127 14.28 10.73 -10.45
N GLY A 128 14.03 9.43 -10.59
CA GLY A 128 15.03 8.46 -10.20
C GLY A 128 14.79 7.06 -10.75
N ARG A 129 15.71 6.17 -10.35
CA ARG A 129 15.74 4.77 -10.76
C ARG A 129 16.08 3.87 -9.58
N MET A 130 15.34 2.78 -9.44
CA MET A 130 15.73 1.62 -8.64
C MET A 130 16.35 0.59 -9.59
N HIS A 131 17.63 0.28 -9.40
CA HIS A 131 18.44 -0.44 -10.41
C HIS A 131 18.06 -1.92 -10.52
N TYR A 132 17.62 -2.57 -9.45
CA TYR A 132 17.41 -4.02 -9.43
C TYR A 132 16.44 -4.52 -10.52
N TYR A 133 15.25 -3.91 -10.64
CA TYR A 133 14.27 -4.21 -11.69
C TYR A 133 14.14 -3.09 -12.72
N ASN A 134 15.05 -2.14 -12.71
CA ASN A 134 15.01 -0.98 -13.59
C ASN A 134 13.69 -0.17 -13.46
N ILE A 135 13.26 0.04 -12.21
CA ILE A 135 12.06 0.82 -11.92
C ILE A 135 12.40 2.29 -12.09
N LEU A 136 11.74 2.94 -13.03
CA LEU A 136 11.78 4.39 -13.20
C LEU A 136 10.66 4.99 -12.34
N PHE A 137 10.98 6.02 -11.55
CA PHE A 137 10.00 6.69 -10.71
C PHE A 137 10.13 8.21 -10.83
N GLU A 138 9.02 8.88 -10.73
CA GLU A 138 8.96 10.34 -10.72
C GLU A 138 7.90 10.86 -9.75
N GLY A 139 8.21 11.99 -9.11
CA GLY A 139 7.27 12.81 -8.35
C GLY A 139 7.32 14.25 -8.86
N GLN A 140 6.16 14.85 -9.06
CA GLN A 140 6.04 16.26 -9.41
C GLN A 140 5.33 16.99 -8.28
N PHE A 141 5.93 18.12 -7.84
CA PHE A 141 5.47 18.90 -6.72
C PHE A 141 5.23 20.33 -7.20
N ARG A 142 4.02 20.84 -7.02
CA ARG A 142 3.66 22.20 -7.40
C ARG A 142 2.99 22.93 -6.27
N VAL A 143 3.44 24.15 -6.01
CA VAL A 143 2.84 25.05 -5.03
C VAL A 143 2.10 26.17 -5.74
N LEU A 144 0.86 26.39 -5.34
CA LEU A 144 -0.01 27.47 -5.83
C LEU A 144 -0.30 28.42 -4.64
N PRO A 145 0.53 29.45 -4.40
CA PRO A 145 0.29 30.39 -3.32
C PRO A 145 -0.80 31.38 -3.69
N GLN A 146 -1.57 31.82 -2.71
CA GLN A 146 -2.42 32.99 -2.78
C GLN A 146 -1.70 34.17 -2.11
N GLY A 147 -1.43 35.22 -2.85
CA GLY A 147 -0.56 36.30 -2.38
C GLY A 147 0.92 35.88 -2.28
N GLY A 148 1.76 36.82 -1.84
CA GLY A 148 3.19 36.57 -1.66
C GLY A 148 3.96 36.28 -2.94
N ALA A 149 5.11 35.64 -2.78
CA ALA A 149 6.01 35.28 -3.86
C ALA A 149 6.40 33.80 -3.81
N LEU A 150 6.57 33.19 -4.99
CA LEU A 150 7.13 31.86 -5.18
C LEU A 150 8.45 31.97 -5.93
N SER A 151 9.50 31.35 -5.43
CA SER A 151 10.81 31.29 -6.09
C SER A 151 11.39 29.88 -6.05
N VAL A 152 12.13 29.57 -7.12
CA VAL A 152 12.97 28.35 -7.16
C VAL A 152 14.33 28.71 -6.58
N GLN A 153 14.81 27.86 -5.68
CA GLN A 153 16.14 27.95 -5.08
C GLN A 153 16.86 26.62 -5.21
N THR A 154 18.11 26.57 -4.84
CA THR A 154 18.88 25.33 -4.69
C THR A 154 19.25 25.13 -3.23
N ASP A 155 19.50 23.87 -2.87
CA ASP A 155 20.01 23.53 -1.56
C ASP A 155 21.40 24.16 -1.31
N ALA A 156 21.93 24.00 -0.10
CA ALA A 156 23.22 24.60 0.29
C ALA A 156 24.41 24.09 -0.56
N ASN A 157 24.27 22.93 -1.20
CA ASN A 157 25.28 22.35 -2.06
C ASN A 157 25.13 22.77 -3.54
N GLY A 158 24.02 23.43 -3.89
CA GLY A 158 23.67 23.79 -5.27
C GLY A 158 23.22 22.60 -6.13
N GLU A 159 22.91 21.45 -5.52
CA GLU A 159 22.65 20.21 -6.23
C GLU A 159 21.17 19.92 -6.45
N GLN A 160 20.30 20.29 -5.48
CA GLN A 160 18.89 19.97 -5.52
C GLN A 160 18.02 21.23 -5.51
N ALA A 161 17.01 21.22 -6.36
CA ALA A 161 16.04 22.30 -6.42
C ALA A 161 15.03 22.22 -5.25
N LEU A 162 14.60 23.38 -4.78
CA LEU A 162 13.56 23.56 -3.77
C LEU A 162 12.67 24.76 -4.12
N LEU A 163 11.49 24.82 -3.55
CA LEU A 163 10.56 25.95 -3.72
C LEU A 163 10.48 26.76 -2.44
N ARG A 164 10.63 28.08 -2.56
CA ARG A 164 10.45 29.02 -1.48
C ARG A 164 9.20 29.85 -1.70
N VAL A 165 8.29 29.83 -0.71
CA VAL A 165 7.11 30.69 -0.62
C VAL A 165 7.38 31.75 0.45
N GLU A 166 7.08 33.01 0.15
CA GLU A 166 7.24 34.14 1.06
C GLU A 166 6.01 35.01 1.07
N GLY A 167 5.48 35.26 2.27
CA GLY A 167 4.41 36.22 2.50
C GLY A 167 3.08 35.88 1.82
N ALA A 168 2.73 34.60 1.70
CA ALA A 168 1.43 34.19 1.17
C ALA A 168 0.33 34.25 2.25
N ASP A 169 -0.92 34.34 1.82
CA ASP A 169 -2.11 34.23 2.67
C ASP A 169 -2.50 32.75 2.86
N SER A 170 -2.37 31.98 1.79
CA SER A 170 -2.55 30.54 1.77
C SER A 170 -1.70 29.89 0.67
N ALA A 171 -1.55 28.57 0.69
CA ALA A 171 -0.89 27.84 -0.38
C ALA A 171 -1.49 26.46 -0.57
N LEU A 172 -1.70 26.07 -1.82
CA LEU A 172 -2.11 24.72 -2.22
C LEU A 172 -0.89 24.00 -2.80
N LEU A 173 -0.45 22.94 -2.13
CA LEU A 173 0.59 22.03 -2.63
C LEU A 173 -0.07 20.79 -3.22
N LEU A 174 0.23 20.50 -4.47
CA LEU A 174 -0.20 19.30 -5.19
C LEU A 174 1.02 18.43 -5.50
N ILE A 175 0.89 17.13 -5.20
CA ILE A 175 1.95 16.15 -5.42
C ILE A 175 1.36 14.99 -6.24
N ALA A 176 1.95 14.72 -7.41
CA ALA A 176 1.65 13.56 -8.23
C ALA A 176 2.86 12.65 -8.30
N LEU A 177 2.66 11.34 -8.10
CA LEU A 177 3.71 10.33 -8.04
C LEU A 177 3.40 9.19 -9.01
N GLY A 178 4.44 8.56 -9.57
CA GLY A 178 4.26 7.38 -10.40
C GLY A 178 5.56 6.65 -10.69
N THR A 179 5.38 5.44 -11.23
CA THR A 179 6.47 4.58 -11.69
C THR A 179 6.11 4.00 -13.05
N ASN A 180 7.08 3.37 -13.72
CA ASN A 180 6.84 2.58 -14.93
C ASN A 180 6.31 1.16 -14.63
N TYR A 181 6.01 0.82 -13.37
CA TYR A 181 5.45 -0.47 -13.02
C TYR A 181 4.00 -0.63 -13.55
N GLN A 182 3.73 -1.79 -14.15
CA GLN A 182 2.38 -2.22 -14.51
C GLN A 182 2.12 -3.61 -13.92
N MET A 183 0.96 -3.79 -13.30
CA MET A 183 0.57 -5.07 -12.69
C MET A 183 -0.03 -5.99 -13.76
N GLU A 184 0.85 -6.64 -14.53
CA GLU A 184 0.49 -7.47 -15.67
C GLU A 184 1.24 -8.80 -15.63
N SER A 185 0.66 -9.85 -16.24
CA SER A 185 1.26 -11.19 -16.29
C SER A 185 2.64 -11.21 -16.92
N ARG A 186 2.91 -10.33 -17.89
CA ARG A 186 4.23 -10.19 -18.49
C ARG A 186 5.32 -9.91 -17.47
N VAL A 187 5.06 -9.04 -16.47
CA VAL A 187 6.02 -8.68 -15.44
C VAL A 187 6.40 -9.89 -14.58
N PHE A 188 5.46 -10.78 -14.34
CA PHE A 188 5.73 -12.02 -13.61
C PHE A 188 6.46 -13.06 -14.46
N LEU A 189 6.11 -13.19 -15.73
CA LEU A 189 6.62 -14.21 -16.63
C LEU A 189 8.03 -13.93 -17.17
N GLU A 190 8.41 -12.66 -17.30
CA GLU A 190 9.75 -12.28 -17.77
C GLU A 190 10.80 -12.62 -16.69
N GLU A 191 11.77 -13.45 -17.06
CA GLU A 191 12.81 -13.93 -16.14
C GLU A 191 13.98 -12.95 -16.04
N ASP A 192 14.28 -12.23 -17.13
CA ASP A 192 15.33 -11.23 -17.15
C ASP A 192 14.87 -9.95 -16.42
N ARG A 193 15.48 -9.68 -15.28
CA ARG A 193 15.18 -8.51 -14.45
C ARG A 193 15.23 -7.19 -15.21
N ALA A 194 16.21 -7.05 -16.09
CA ALA A 194 16.39 -5.82 -16.87
C ALA A 194 15.28 -5.60 -17.91
N LYS A 195 14.61 -6.68 -18.32
CA LYS A 195 13.55 -6.66 -19.35
C LYS A 195 12.13 -6.59 -18.77
N LYS A 196 11.94 -6.90 -17.46
CA LYS A 196 10.61 -6.92 -16.85
C LYS A 196 9.81 -5.65 -17.13
N LEU A 197 10.42 -4.49 -16.95
CA LEU A 197 9.77 -3.19 -17.11
C LEU A 197 10.20 -2.42 -18.36
N ALA A 198 11.10 -2.98 -19.20
CA ALA A 198 11.59 -2.31 -20.39
C ALA A 198 10.52 -1.82 -21.39
N PRO A 199 9.36 -2.50 -21.57
CA PRO A 199 8.32 -2.02 -22.47
C PRO A 199 7.54 -0.81 -21.94
N TYR A 200 7.60 -0.54 -20.66
CA TYR A 200 6.77 0.50 -20.05
C TYR A 200 7.52 1.84 -20.02
N PRO A 201 6.88 2.92 -20.50
CA PRO A 201 7.53 4.22 -20.62
C PRO A 201 7.81 4.83 -19.24
N HIS A 202 8.69 5.82 -19.23
CA HIS A 202 8.88 6.68 -18.06
C HIS A 202 7.54 7.34 -17.68
N PRO A 203 7.20 7.44 -16.37
CA PRO A 203 5.89 7.94 -15.94
C PRO A 203 5.67 9.45 -16.15
N HIS A 204 6.66 10.19 -16.67
CA HIS A 204 6.67 11.65 -16.77
C HIS A 204 5.40 12.25 -17.40
N GLU A 205 5.04 11.80 -18.59
CA GLU A 205 3.89 12.36 -19.33
C GLU A 205 2.57 12.14 -18.58
N GLN A 206 2.41 10.94 -18.02
CA GLN A 206 1.23 10.58 -17.24
C GLN A 206 1.11 11.46 -15.98
N ILE A 207 2.21 11.63 -15.24
CA ILE A 207 2.23 12.42 -14.00
C ILE A 207 2.01 13.90 -14.31
N THR A 208 2.64 14.41 -15.37
CA THR A 208 2.44 15.80 -15.83
C THR A 208 0.98 16.07 -16.18
N ALA A 209 0.33 15.16 -16.89
CA ALA A 209 -1.09 15.30 -17.22
C ALA A 209 -1.99 15.27 -15.96
N ILE A 210 -1.68 14.40 -14.99
CA ILE A 210 -2.39 14.31 -13.71
C ILE A 210 -2.25 15.64 -12.94
N LEU A 211 -1.01 16.10 -12.75
CA LEU A 211 -0.74 17.33 -12.01
C LEU A 211 -1.38 18.54 -12.66
N LYS A 212 -1.25 18.66 -13.98
CA LYS A 212 -1.90 19.75 -14.75
C LYS A 212 -3.41 19.78 -14.52
N ALA A 213 -4.08 18.62 -14.67
CA ALA A 213 -5.53 18.52 -14.46
C ALA A 213 -5.96 18.82 -13.02
N ALA A 214 -5.11 18.53 -12.03
CA ALA A 214 -5.36 18.89 -10.64
C ALA A 214 -5.17 20.38 -10.38
N CYS A 215 -4.16 21.02 -10.98
CA CYS A 215 -3.90 22.47 -10.86
C CYS A 215 -5.03 23.36 -11.43
N GLU A 216 -5.86 22.83 -12.33
CA GLU A 216 -7.03 23.55 -12.88
C GLU A 216 -8.21 23.61 -11.89
N LYS A 217 -8.12 22.91 -10.75
CA LYS A 217 -9.19 22.82 -9.76
C LYS A 217 -8.83 23.61 -8.50
N PRO A 218 -9.75 24.42 -7.96
CA PRO A 218 -9.57 25.02 -6.64
C PRO A 218 -9.61 23.93 -5.56
N TYR A 219 -9.04 24.23 -4.39
CA TYR A 219 -9.01 23.32 -3.24
C TYR A 219 -10.37 22.67 -2.91
N ASP A 220 -11.44 23.50 -2.85
CA ASP A 220 -12.79 23.00 -2.53
C ASP A 220 -13.33 21.97 -3.55
N ALA A 221 -12.93 22.10 -4.81
CA ALA A 221 -13.33 21.13 -5.83
C ALA A 221 -12.60 19.80 -5.64
N LEU A 222 -11.29 19.82 -5.37
CA LEU A 222 -10.49 18.64 -5.06
C LEU A 222 -11.02 17.95 -3.80
N TYR A 223 -11.28 18.71 -2.74
CA TYR A 223 -11.81 18.19 -1.48
C TYR A 223 -13.19 17.55 -1.64
N ARG A 224 -14.13 18.19 -2.32
CA ARG A 224 -15.45 17.61 -2.59
C ARG A 224 -15.38 16.33 -3.41
N ARG A 225 -14.50 16.25 -4.40
CA ARG A 225 -14.30 15.04 -5.21
C ARG A 225 -13.74 13.90 -4.37
N HIS A 226 -12.75 14.20 -3.52
CA HIS A 226 -12.21 13.26 -2.55
C HIS A 226 -13.29 12.75 -1.60
N LEU A 227 -14.06 13.63 -0.97
CA LEU A 227 -15.15 13.25 -0.07
C LEU A 227 -16.19 12.38 -0.76
N THR A 228 -16.66 12.76 -1.94
CA THR A 228 -17.67 12.00 -2.68
C THR A 228 -17.18 10.57 -2.97
N ASP A 229 -15.91 10.42 -3.38
CA ASP A 229 -15.33 9.10 -3.62
C ASP A 229 -15.16 8.30 -2.33
N TYR A 230 -14.66 8.90 -1.27
CA TYR A 230 -14.37 8.20 -0.03
C TYR A 230 -15.64 7.82 0.76
N THR A 231 -16.54 8.76 0.94
CA THR A 231 -17.72 8.60 1.80
C THR A 231 -18.74 7.61 1.25
N GLN A 232 -18.79 7.40 -0.08
CA GLN A 232 -19.64 6.36 -0.67
C GLN A 232 -19.31 4.96 -0.16
N TYR A 233 -18.09 4.72 0.27
CA TYR A 233 -17.65 3.45 0.88
C TYR A 233 -17.68 3.52 2.41
N PHE A 234 -17.14 4.59 2.99
CA PHE A 234 -16.97 4.68 4.43
C PHE A 234 -18.31 4.67 5.18
N ASN A 235 -19.32 5.36 4.66
CA ASN A 235 -20.62 5.50 5.32
C ASN A 235 -21.53 4.25 5.23
N ARG A 236 -21.07 3.16 4.59
CA ARG A 236 -21.88 1.95 4.40
C ARG A 236 -22.04 1.09 5.65
N ALA A 237 -21.11 1.20 6.59
CA ALA A 237 -21.14 0.43 7.82
C ALA A 237 -20.49 1.19 8.97
N ALA A 238 -21.09 1.06 10.15
CA ALA A 238 -20.58 1.59 11.39
C ALA A 238 -20.91 0.64 12.54
N VAL A 239 -20.15 0.73 13.61
CA VAL A 239 -20.42 0.06 14.88
C VAL A 239 -20.58 1.15 15.93
N ASP A 240 -21.62 1.06 16.74
CA ASP A 240 -21.91 1.99 17.84
C ASP A 240 -22.12 1.19 19.12
N PHE A 241 -21.31 1.45 20.13
CA PHE A 241 -21.43 0.86 21.47
C PHE A 241 -22.02 1.83 22.49
N GLY A 242 -22.59 2.94 22.02
CA GLY A 242 -23.33 3.91 22.81
C GLY A 242 -22.49 4.93 23.57
N GLY A 243 -21.27 5.20 23.10
CA GLY A 243 -20.40 6.18 23.73
C GLY A 243 -19.55 6.98 22.78
N GLU A 244 -19.38 8.25 23.06
CA GLU A 244 -18.39 9.11 22.42
C GLU A 244 -17.30 9.49 23.42
N SER A 245 -16.11 9.79 22.93
CA SER A 245 -15.03 10.29 23.75
C SER A 245 -14.39 11.50 23.08
N GLN A 246 -14.23 12.56 23.86
CA GLN A 246 -13.46 13.75 23.46
C GLN A 246 -11.96 13.64 23.83
N LEU A 247 -11.55 12.51 24.38
CA LEU A 247 -10.15 12.29 24.72
C LEU A 247 -9.32 12.12 23.44
N PRO A 248 -8.12 12.72 23.39
CA PRO A 248 -7.11 12.35 22.40
C PRO A 248 -6.86 10.84 22.38
N THR A 249 -6.57 10.28 21.22
CA THR A 249 -6.51 8.83 21.03
C THR A 249 -5.49 8.13 21.92
N ASP A 250 -4.37 8.78 22.26
CA ASP A 250 -3.36 8.27 23.20
C ASP A 250 -3.90 8.15 24.63
N LEU A 251 -4.69 9.12 25.09
CA LEU A 251 -5.35 9.08 26.40
C LEU A 251 -6.52 8.07 26.39
N LEU A 252 -7.27 7.99 25.32
CA LEU A 252 -8.31 6.99 25.14
C LEU A 252 -7.72 5.56 25.19
N LEU A 253 -6.58 5.34 24.54
CA LEU A 253 -5.86 4.07 24.60
C LEU A 253 -5.39 3.72 26.01
N GLN A 254 -4.91 4.70 26.79
CA GLN A 254 -4.55 4.49 28.19
C GLN A 254 -5.78 4.13 29.06
N ARG A 255 -6.92 4.78 28.80
CA ARG A 255 -8.19 4.45 29.46
C ARG A 255 -8.65 3.02 29.12
N TYR A 256 -8.62 2.65 27.85
CA TYR A 256 -8.98 1.32 27.39
C TYR A 256 -8.07 0.23 27.99
N ARG A 257 -6.76 0.45 28.08
CA ARG A 257 -5.84 -0.50 28.73
C ARG A 257 -6.20 -0.74 30.20
N ARG A 258 -6.59 0.29 30.95
CA ARG A 258 -7.07 0.16 32.34
C ARG A 258 -8.38 -0.61 32.40
N TYR A 259 -9.34 -0.28 31.55
CA TYR A 259 -10.60 -0.99 31.41
C TYR A 259 -10.38 -2.49 31.10
N ALA A 260 -9.60 -2.82 30.10
CA ALA A 260 -9.31 -4.19 29.71
C ALA A 260 -8.63 -4.99 30.83
N LYS A 261 -7.70 -4.37 31.58
CA LYS A 261 -7.07 -4.99 32.76
C LYS A 261 -8.08 -5.29 33.85
N GLU A 262 -8.98 -4.35 34.13
CA GLU A 262 -10.05 -4.53 35.11
C GLU A 262 -11.00 -5.66 34.68
N GLN A 263 -11.41 -5.72 33.41
CA GLN A 263 -12.28 -6.79 32.90
C GLN A 263 -11.63 -8.17 33.06
N ARG A 264 -10.34 -8.31 32.76
CA ARG A 264 -9.62 -9.57 32.96
C ARG A 264 -9.58 -9.99 34.43
N LEU A 265 -9.38 -9.04 35.36
CA LEU A 265 -9.40 -9.33 36.79
C LEU A 265 -10.81 -9.75 37.26
N ARG A 266 -11.84 -9.02 36.84
CA ARG A 266 -13.25 -9.35 37.15
C ARG A 266 -13.63 -10.72 36.64
N SER A 267 -13.26 -11.07 35.41
CA SER A 267 -13.47 -12.38 34.83
C SER A 267 -12.83 -13.48 35.67
N ARG A 268 -11.56 -13.30 36.09
CA ARG A 268 -10.87 -14.27 36.97
C ARG A 268 -11.53 -14.46 38.34
N LEU A 269 -12.16 -13.38 38.85
CA LEU A 269 -12.86 -13.37 40.13
C LEU A 269 -14.35 -13.74 39.98
N HIS A 270 -14.81 -14.13 38.78
CA HIS A 270 -16.21 -14.43 38.47
C HIS A 270 -17.18 -13.25 38.81
N LEU A 271 -16.68 -12.02 38.74
CA LEU A 271 -17.46 -10.81 38.92
C LEU A 271 -18.11 -10.36 37.60
N PRO A 272 -19.28 -9.71 37.65
CA PRO A 272 -19.92 -9.21 36.45
C PRO A 272 -19.04 -8.17 35.74
N PRO A 273 -19.09 -8.08 34.39
CA PRO A 273 -18.31 -7.09 33.66
C PRO A 273 -18.72 -5.66 34.08
N LYS A 274 -17.74 -4.78 34.13
CA LYS A 274 -17.96 -3.34 34.33
C LYS A 274 -18.19 -2.68 32.98
N GLN A 275 -19.12 -1.75 32.92
CA GLN A 275 -19.34 -0.94 31.72
C GLN A 275 -18.46 0.32 31.75
N ASP A 276 -17.81 0.62 30.65
CA ASP A 276 -17.12 1.89 30.38
C ASP A 276 -17.29 2.21 28.87
N VAL A 277 -18.39 2.85 28.54
CA VAL A 277 -18.74 3.18 27.14
C VAL A 277 -17.70 4.09 26.49
N GLN A 278 -17.09 5.01 27.24
CA GLN A 278 -16.03 5.86 26.71
C GLN A 278 -14.76 5.07 26.40
N ALA A 279 -14.41 4.06 27.22
CA ALA A 279 -13.29 3.18 26.89
C ALA A 279 -13.60 2.33 25.64
N ARG A 280 -14.82 1.83 25.52
CA ARG A 280 -15.27 1.01 24.39
C ARG A 280 -15.36 1.80 23.07
N TYR A 281 -15.46 3.11 23.12
CA TYR A 281 -15.35 3.96 21.93
C TYR A 281 -14.05 3.71 21.13
N LEU A 282 -12.97 3.25 21.79
CA LEU A 282 -11.78 2.80 21.08
C LEU A 282 -12.02 1.59 20.16
N GLU A 283 -12.95 0.70 20.51
CA GLU A 283 -13.34 -0.45 19.68
C GLU A 283 -14.03 0.02 18.40
N GLU A 284 -14.89 1.04 18.49
CA GLU A 284 -15.54 1.69 17.35
C GLU A 284 -14.51 2.37 16.44
N LEU A 285 -13.60 3.15 17.04
CA LEU A 285 -12.51 3.79 16.30
C LEU A 285 -11.62 2.75 15.61
N TYR A 286 -11.31 1.64 16.27
CA TYR A 286 -10.48 0.57 15.70
C TYR A 286 -11.17 -0.10 14.50
N PHE A 287 -12.48 -0.37 14.60
CA PHE A 287 -13.27 -0.89 13.48
C PHE A 287 -13.27 0.08 12.29
N GLN A 288 -13.58 1.34 12.53
CA GLN A 288 -13.61 2.35 11.46
C GLN A 288 -12.21 2.65 10.90
N TYR A 289 -11.18 2.62 11.73
CA TYR A 289 -9.80 2.79 11.29
C TYR A 289 -9.35 1.63 10.37
N GLY A 290 -9.73 0.39 10.68
CA GLY A 290 -9.49 -0.76 9.80
C GLY A 290 -10.16 -0.60 8.43
N ARG A 291 -11.41 -0.10 8.40
CA ARG A 291 -12.10 0.20 7.14
C ARG A 291 -11.44 1.34 6.37
N TYR A 292 -11.04 2.42 7.05
CA TYR A 292 -10.26 3.51 6.45
C TYR A 292 -8.97 2.98 5.80
N LEU A 293 -8.20 2.15 6.50
CA LEU A 293 -6.96 1.59 5.96
C LEU A 293 -7.21 0.74 4.71
N LEU A 294 -8.27 -0.05 4.68
CA LEU A 294 -8.61 -0.87 3.52
C LEU A 294 -9.03 -0.02 2.31
N ILE A 295 -9.86 1.00 2.52
CA ILE A 295 -10.26 1.95 1.46
C ILE A 295 -9.06 2.72 0.93
N ALA A 296 -8.16 3.15 1.81
CA ALA A 296 -6.99 3.97 1.44
C ALA A 296 -5.89 3.18 0.74
N SER A 297 -5.83 1.85 0.94
CA SER A 297 -4.77 0.99 0.39
C SER A 297 -5.17 0.15 -0.81
N SER A 298 -6.47 -0.04 -1.07
CA SER A 298 -6.95 -1.10 -1.95
C SER A 298 -8.05 -0.59 -2.89
N ARG A 299 -7.63 -0.13 -4.06
CA ARG A 299 -8.54 0.38 -5.10
C ARG A 299 -8.25 -0.34 -6.42
N ALA A 300 -9.22 -0.37 -7.31
CA ALA A 300 -9.04 -0.93 -8.65
C ALA A 300 -7.83 -0.29 -9.36
N GLY A 301 -7.00 -1.10 -10.01
CA GLY A 301 -5.79 -0.66 -10.70
C GLY A 301 -4.61 -0.31 -9.78
N THR A 302 -4.70 -0.59 -8.47
CA THR A 302 -3.57 -0.44 -7.54
C THR A 302 -3.02 -1.80 -7.09
N PRO A 303 -1.73 -1.89 -6.72
CA PRO A 303 -1.26 -3.06 -5.99
C PRO A 303 -2.06 -3.29 -4.71
N PRO A 304 -2.27 -4.54 -4.27
CA PRO A 304 -2.99 -4.80 -3.04
C PRO A 304 -2.20 -4.37 -1.80
N ALA A 305 -2.89 -4.32 -0.66
CA ALA A 305 -2.25 -4.09 0.63
C ALA A 305 -1.31 -5.25 0.99
N ASN A 306 -0.03 -4.93 1.24
CA ASN A 306 0.98 -5.87 1.72
C ASN A 306 1.01 -5.93 3.27
N LEU A 307 2.09 -6.49 3.88
CA LEU A 307 2.27 -6.55 5.34
C LEU A 307 2.16 -5.20 6.05
N GLN A 308 2.45 -4.11 5.37
CA GLN A 308 2.41 -2.74 5.90
C GLN A 308 1.31 -1.90 5.23
N GLY A 309 0.34 -2.52 4.59
CA GLY A 309 -0.63 -1.82 3.75
C GLY A 309 0.07 -1.27 2.50
N THR A 310 0.08 0.05 2.36
CA THR A 310 0.83 0.78 1.33
C THR A 310 1.82 1.78 1.96
N TRP A 311 1.94 1.76 3.29
CA TRP A 311 2.75 2.71 4.06
C TRP A 311 4.09 2.09 4.42
N ASN A 312 5.17 2.63 3.89
CA ASN A 312 6.53 2.21 4.20
C ASN A 312 7.47 3.41 4.24
N CYS A 313 8.19 3.57 5.34
CA CYS A 313 9.22 4.60 5.51
C CYS A 313 10.65 4.03 5.49
N HIS A 314 10.81 2.74 5.19
CA HIS A 314 12.11 2.06 5.20
C HIS A 314 12.62 1.82 3.79
N ASP A 315 13.95 1.80 3.63
CA ASP A 315 14.60 1.33 2.43
C ASP A 315 14.59 -0.21 2.33
N ASN A 316 14.81 -0.86 3.47
CA ASN A 316 14.71 -2.30 3.62
C ASN A 316 13.62 -2.62 4.67
N PRO A 317 12.35 -2.66 4.26
CA PRO A 317 11.26 -2.87 5.19
C PRO A 317 11.25 -4.28 5.76
N PRO A 318 10.73 -4.46 6.99
CA PRO A 318 10.56 -5.80 7.57
C PRO A 318 9.82 -6.72 6.61
N TRP A 319 10.36 -7.94 6.44
CA TRP A 319 9.85 -8.96 5.49
C TRP A 319 9.61 -8.41 4.07
N SER A 320 10.38 -7.39 3.68
CA SER A 320 10.37 -6.79 2.34
C SER A 320 8.99 -6.26 1.87
N CYS A 321 8.09 -5.94 2.79
CA CYS A 321 6.68 -5.61 2.47
C CYS A 321 6.03 -6.68 1.56
N GLY A 322 6.35 -7.96 1.76
CA GLY A 322 5.86 -9.04 0.91
C GLY A 322 4.37 -9.33 1.09
N TYR A 323 3.79 -10.01 0.12
CA TYR A 323 2.45 -10.57 0.19
C TYR A 323 2.56 -12.00 0.72
N TRP A 324 2.47 -12.15 2.03
CA TRP A 324 2.63 -13.45 2.68
C TRP A 324 1.31 -14.22 2.63
N HIS A 325 1.26 -15.23 1.74
CA HIS A 325 0.04 -15.99 1.44
C HIS A 325 -0.28 -17.12 2.44
N ASN A 326 0.53 -17.27 3.49
CA ASN A 326 0.23 -18.24 4.53
C ASN A 326 -0.83 -17.78 5.55
N ILE A 327 -1.11 -16.47 5.65
CA ILE A 327 -2.23 -15.84 6.38
C ILE A 327 -2.31 -14.32 6.18
N ASN A 328 -1.17 -13.62 6.07
CA ASN A 328 -1.13 -12.17 6.26
C ASN A 328 -1.93 -11.41 5.22
N VAL A 329 -1.73 -11.68 3.92
CA VAL A 329 -2.48 -10.99 2.86
C VAL A 329 -3.97 -11.33 2.93
N GLN A 330 -4.32 -12.56 3.30
CA GLN A 330 -5.70 -12.97 3.47
C GLN A 330 -6.38 -12.17 4.58
N MET A 331 -5.70 -12.00 5.72
CA MET A 331 -6.23 -11.21 6.84
C MET A 331 -6.49 -9.76 6.48
N ASN A 332 -5.68 -9.16 5.60
CA ASN A 332 -5.91 -7.80 5.13
C ASN A 332 -7.27 -7.66 4.42
N TYR A 333 -7.72 -8.72 3.74
CA TYR A 333 -8.94 -8.70 2.93
C TYR A 333 -10.14 -9.41 3.55
N TRP A 334 -9.99 -10.15 4.67
CA TRP A 334 -11.12 -10.77 5.35
C TRP A 334 -12.25 -9.79 5.70
N PRO A 335 -11.97 -8.56 6.16
CA PRO A 335 -13.03 -7.61 6.46
C PRO A 335 -13.72 -7.02 5.21
N ALA A 336 -13.17 -7.16 4.02
CA ALA A 336 -13.70 -6.51 2.81
C ALA A 336 -15.19 -6.82 2.60
N PHE A 337 -15.57 -8.07 2.68
CA PHE A 337 -16.93 -8.49 2.43
C PHE A 337 -17.86 -8.24 3.63
N SER A 338 -17.42 -8.63 4.83
CA SER A 338 -18.22 -8.51 6.06
C SER A 338 -18.45 -7.06 6.52
N THR A 339 -17.62 -6.11 6.04
CA THR A 339 -17.75 -4.68 6.38
C THR A 339 -18.24 -3.82 5.21
N ASN A 340 -18.85 -4.44 4.19
CA ASN A 340 -19.44 -3.79 3.02
C ASN A 340 -18.43 -2.97 2.19
N LEU A 341 -17.26 -3.56 1.92
CA LEU A 341 -16.15 -3.00 1.15
C LEU A 341 -15.66 -3.98 0.06
N ALA A 342 -16.56 -4.78 -0.52
CA ALA A 342 -16.22 -5.82 -1.50
C ALA A 342 -15.39 -5.29 -2.68
N GLU A 343 -15.59 -4.05 -3.10
CA GLU A 343 -14.86 -3.43 -4.20
C GLU A 343 -13.35 -3.28 -3.89
N MET A 344 -12.97 -3.20 -2.62
CA MET A 344 -11.56 -3.12 -2.22
C MET A 344 -10.80 -4.42 -2.49
N PHE A 345 -11.51 -5.54 -2.56
CA PHE A 345 -10.94 -6.83 -2.93
C PHE A 345 -10.47 -6.87 -4.40
N THR A 346 -10.95 -5.98 -5.25
CA THR A 346 -10.57 -5.90 -6.67
C THR A 346 -9.04 -5.80 -6.83
N ALA A 347 -8.36 -5.00 -6.01
CA ALA A 347 -6.90 -4.89 -6.06
C ALA A 347 -6.20 -6.24 -5.87
N TYR A 348 -6.67 -7.06 -4.92
CA TYR A 348 -6.13 -8.40 -4.69
C TYR A 348 -6.50 -9.39 -5.80
N ALA A 349 -7.73 -9.32 -6.32
CA ALA A 349 -8.15 -10.16 -7.44
C ALA A 349 -7.36 -9.86 -8.73
N GLU A 350 -7.07 -8.58 -9.01
CA GLU A 350 -6.23 -8.17 -10.15
C GLU A 350 -4.79 -8.66 -10.00
N TYR A 351 -4.23 -8.60 -8.80
CA TYR A 351 -2.91 -9.14 -8.49
C TYR A 351 -2.85 -10.67 -8.69
N ASN A 352 -3.87 -11.40 -8.24
CA ASN A 352 -3.96 -12.85 -8.47
C ASN A 352 -3.99 -13.18 -9.98
N ARG A 353 -4.76 -12.45 -10.75
CA ARG A 353 -4.79 -12.63 -12.22
C ARG A 353 -3.44 -12.34 -12.89
N ALA A 354 -2.72 -11.31 -12.38
CA ALA A 354 -1.43 -10.95 -12.94
C ALA A 354 -0.36 -12.03 -12.72
N TYR A 355 -0.31 -12.66 -11.55
CA TYR A 355 0.67 -13.72 -11.30
C TYR A 355 0.25 -15.12 -11.75
N LEU A 356 -1.05 -15.35 -12.04
CA LEU A 356 -1.59 -16.69 -12.31
C LEU A 356 -0.80 -17.48 -13.37
N PRO A 357 -0.40 -16.93 -14.52
CA PRO A 357 0.39 -17.68 -15.50
C PRO A 357 1.76 -18.15 -14.99
N LEU A 358 2.39 -17.40 -14.07
CA LEU A 358 3.61 -17.86 -13.40
C LEU A 358 3.29 -18.95 -12.38
N ALA A 359 2.16 -18.86 -11.67
CA ALA A 359 1.70 -19.87 -10.72
C ALA A 359 1.36 -21.19 -11.42
N GLU A 360 0.86 -21.15 -12.64
CA GLU A 360 0.64 -22.34 -13.51
C GLU A 360 1.98 -23.01 -13.87
N ARG A 361 2.99 -22.24 -14.29
CA ARG A 361 4.34 -22.78 -14.53
C ARG A 361 4.92 -23.42 -13.28
N LYS A 362 4.71 -22.80 -12.09
CA LYS A 362 5.14 -23.36 -10.81
C LYS A 362 4.44 -24.69 -10.48
N ALA A 363 3.19 -24.86 -10.88
CA ALA A 363 2.47 -26.12 -10.75
C ALA A 363 3.03 -27.20 -11.69
N ASP A 364 3.30 -26.85 -12.94
CA ASP A 364 3.94 -27.77 -13.91
C ASP A 364 5.28 -28.29 -13.37
N GLU A 365 6.12 -27.39 -12.84
CA GLU A 365 7.41 -27.74 -12.24
C GLU A 365 7.23 -28.64 -11.01
N TYR A 366 6.31 -28.29 -10.10
CA TYR A 366 6.05 -29.06 -8.87
C TYR A 366 5.57 -30.47 -9.18
N ILE A 367 4.56 -30.62 -10.04
CA ILE A 367 4.02 -31.92 -10.44
C ILE A 367 5.06 -32.72 -11.20
N GLY A 368 5.82 -32.11 -12.13
CA GLY A 368 6.88 -32.77 -12.86
C GLY A 368 7.99 -33.34 -12.00
N ILE A 369 8.31 -32.69 -10.85
CA ILE A 369 9.34 -33.14 -9.91
C ILE A 369 8.81 -34.20 -8.94
N LEU A 370 7.66 -33.97 -8.33
CA LEU A 370 7.15 -34.79 -7.23
C LEU A 370 6.18 -35.88 -7.66
N HIS A 371 5.38 -35.62 -8.70
CA HIS A 371 4.33 -36.52 -9.19
C HIS A 371 4.39 -36.71 -10.72
N PRO A 372 5.53 -37.10 -11.30
CA PRO A 372 5.74 -37.09 -12.76
C PRO A 372 4.75 -37.98 -13.54
N SER A 373 4.20 -39.00 -12.91
CA SER A 373 3.16 -39.83 -13.53
C SER A 373 1.80 -39.17 -13.70
N ARG A 374 1.59 -38.00 -13.04
CA ARG A 374 0.35 -37.22 -13.08
C ARG A 374 0.53 -35.91 -13.84
N LEU A 375 1.71 -35.68 -14.43
CA LEU A 375 2.01 -34.50 -15.21
C LEU A 375 1.24 -34.55 -16.52
N GLU A 376 0.47 -33.50 -16.78
CA GLU A 376 -0.20 -33.23 -18.06
C GLU A 376 0.57 -32.18 -18.86
N ALA A 377 0.02 -31.76 -19.99
CA ALA A 377 0.61 -30.73 -20.81
C ALA A 377 0.79 -29.40 -20.02
N PRO A 378 1.77 -28.56 -20.39
CA PRO A 378 1.99 -27.28 -19.73
C PRO A 378 0.71 -26.44 -19.59
N GLY A 379 0.47 -25.89 -18.40
CA GLY A 379 -0.73 -25.12 -18.06
C GLY A 379 -1.96 -25.97 -17.73
N GLN A 380 -1.91 -27.30 -17.82
CA GLN A 380 -3.03 -28.21 -17.47
C GLN A 380 -2.89 -28.82 -16.07
N ASN A 381 -1.87 -28.41 -15.31
CA ASN A 381 -1.61 -28.94 -13.97
C ASN A 381 -2.17 -28.06 -12.84
N GLY A 382 -3.07 -27.16 -13.19
CA GLY A 382 -3.58 -26.17 -12.27
C GLY A 382 -2.54 -25.09 -11.95
N TRP A 383 -2.60 -24.51 -10.76
CA TRP A 383 -1.64 -23.50 -10.32
C TRP A 383 -1.24 -23.70 -8.86
N THR A 384 -0.11 -23.14 -8.46
CA THR A 384 0.35 -23.17 -7.09
C THR A 384 1.12 -21.89 -6.72
N ILE A 385 1.10 -21.54 -5.45
CA ILE A 385 1.83 -20.41 -4.89
C ILE A 385 2.40 -20.79 -3.53
N GLY A 386 3.60 -20.32 -3.23
CA GLY A 386 4.22 -20.45 -1.93
C GLY A 386 3.81 -19.34 -0.95
N THR A 387 4.48 -19.28 0.19
CA THR A 387 4.22 -18.28 1.22
C THR A 387 4.56 -16.88 0.71
N GLY A 388 5.71 -16.69 0.08
CA GLY A 388 6.20 -15.39 -0.36
C GLY A 388 5.75 -15.02 -1.78
N ALA A 389 5.26 -13.81 -1.92
CA ALA A 389 4.99 -13.22 -3.22
C ALA A 389 5.21 -11.71 -3.17
N TRP A 390 5.53 -11.12 -4.32
CA TRP A 390 5.84 -9.70 -4.47
C TRP A 390 5.27 -9.18 -5.79
N LEU A 391 5.54 -7.95 -6.13
CA LEU A 391 5.03 -7.32 -7.35
C LEU A 391 5.66 -7.86 -8.65
N TYR A 392 6.75 -8.61 -8.57
CA TYR A 392 7.55 -9.04 -9.74
C TYR A 392 7.69 -10.56 -9.82
N THR A 393 7.36 -11.29 -8.77
CA THR A 393 7.59 -12.73 -8.68
C THR A 393 6.78 -13.33 -7.54
N ILE A 394 6.62 -14.65 -7.58
CA ILE A 394 6.02 -15.46 -6.52
C ILE A 394 6.91 -16.66 -6.24
N GLU A 395 6.86 -17.16 -5.01
CA GLU A 395 7.37 -18.48 -4.68
C GLU A 395 6.42 -19.60 -5.17
N GLY A 396 6.96 -20.74 -5.47
CA GLY A 396 6.18 -21.97 -5.65
C GLY A 396 5.93 -22.68 -4.33
N ALA A 397 5.12 -23.73 -4.35
CA ALA A 397 4.95 -24.62 -3.20
C ALA A 397 6.30 -25.21 -2.80
N SER A 398 6.63 -25.11 -1.52
CA SER A 398 7.92 -25.52 -0.96
C SER A 398 7.73 -26.18 0.39
N LYS A 399 8.83 -26.58 1.03
CA LYS A 399 8.84 -27.16 2.38
C LYS A 399 8.12 -26.29 3.43
N HIS A 400 8.23 -24.96 3.32
CA HIS A 400 7.59 -24.06 4.27
C HIS A 400 6.11 -23.77 3.97
N SER A 401 5.74 -23.85 2.70
CA SER A 401 4.40 -23.49 2.22
C SER A 401 3.51 -24.70 2.03
N GLY A 402 4.09 -25.83 1.58
CA GLY A 402 3.32 -26.97 1.10
C GLY A 402 2.42 -26.63 -0.09
N PRO A 403 1.64 -27.57 -0.60
CA PRO A 403 0.73 -27.38 -1.71
C PRO A 403 -0.55 -26.60 -1.32
N GLY A 404 -0.84 -26.47 -0.02
CA GLY A 404 -2.11 -25.91 0.48
C GLY A 404 -2.24 -24.39 0.46
N THR A 405 -1.14 -23.65 0.26
CA THR A 405 -1.17 -22.17 0.32
C THR A 405 -2.09 -21.57 -0.75
N GLY A 406 -2.08 -22.12 -1.96
CA GLY A 406 -2.99 -21.68 -3.02
C GLY A 406 -4.46 -21.95 -2.69
N ALA A 407 -4.76 -23.06 -2.00
CA ALA A 407 -6.13 -23.34 -1.53
C ALA A 407 -6.61 -22.29 -0.55
N PHE A 408 -5.77 -21.87 0.38
CA PHE A 408 -6.09 -20.82 1.34
C PHE A 408 -6.33 -19.46 0.65
N THR A 409 -5.54 -19.13 -0.37
CA THR A 409 -5.77 -17.99 -1.25
C THR A 409 -7.12 -18.09 -1.97
N SER A 410 -7.47 -19.28 -2.46
CA SER A 410 -8.71 -19.56 -3.19
C SER A 410 -9.96 -19.33 -2.35
N MET A 411 -9.90 -19.50 -1.03
CA MET A 411 -11.05 -19.23 -0.14
C MET A 411 -11.54 -17.79 -0.25
N LEU A 412 -10.64 -16.80 -0.34
CA LEU A 412 -11.04 -15.40 -0.52
C LEU A 412 -11.71 -15.14 -1.86
N LEU A 413 -11.28 -15.83 -2.90
CA LEU A 413 -11.92 -15.74 -4.22
C LEU A 413 -13.33 -16.33 -4.19
N TRP A 414 -13.52 -17.43 -3.44
CA TRP A 414 -14.84 -17.98 -3.18
C TRP A 414 -15.72 -17.01 -2.37
N ASP A 415 -15.17 -16.41 -1.31
CA ASP A 415 -15.88 -15.44 -0.48
C ASP A 415 -16.36 -14.23 -1.30
N ALA A 416 -15.57 -13.78 -2.28
CA ALA A 416 -15.98 -12.71 -3.18
C ALA A 416 -17.29 -13.05 -3.90
N TYR A 417 -17.47 -14.30 -4.36
CA TYR A 417 -18.73 -14.74 -4.92
C TYR A 417 -19.79 -14.96 -3.85
N ALA A 418 -19.46 -15.63 -2.76
CA ALA A 418 -20.43 -16.01 -1.72
C ALA A 418 -21.12 -14.79 -1.07
N PHE A 419 -20.40 -13.69 -0.89
CA PHE A 419 -20.95 -12.45 -0.33
C PHE A 419 -21.68 -11.59 -1.37
N THR A 420 -21.26 -11.62 -2.63
CA THR A 420 -21.88 -10.79 -3.68
C THR A 420 -23.01 -11.49 -4.41
N MET A 421 -23.00 -12.83 -4.48
CA MET A 421 -23.87 -13.66 -5.31
C MET A 421 -23.92 -13.21 -6.79
N ASP A 422 -22.92 -12.45 -7.22
CA ASP A 422 -22.83 -11.96 -8.59
C ASP A 422 -22.23 -13.05 -9.48
N ARG A 423 -22.99 -13.49 -10.47
CA ARG A 423 -22.57 -14.50 -11.44
C ARG A 423 -21.32 -14.08 -12.21
N ARG A 424 -21.13 -12.79 -12.48
CA ARG A 424 -19.93 -12.28 -13.15
C ARG A 424 -18.68 -12.48 -12.30
N VAL A 425 -18.80 -12.34 -10.97
CA VAL A 425 -17.72 -12.67 -10.04
C VAL A 425 -17.42 -14.17 -10.08
N LEU A 426 -18.44 -15.03 -10.08
CA LEU A 426 -18.26 -16.47 -10.19
C LEU A 426 -17.52 -16.85 -11.49
N GLU A 427 -17.94 -16.30 -12.62
CA GLU A 427 -17.31 -16.56 -13.91
C GLU A 427 -15.81 -16.16 -13.94
N GLN A 428 -15.42 -15.15 -13.17
CA GLN A 428 -14.04 -14.72 -13.04
C GLN A 428 -13.22 -15.61 -12.09
N VAL A 429 -13.79 -16.05 -10.97
CA VAL A 429 -13.07 -16.79 -9.94
C VAL A 429 -13.10 -18.29 -10.15
N TYR A 430 -14.13 -18.83 -10.79
CA TYR A 430 -14.29 -20.29 -10.99
C TYR A 430 -13.12 -20.96 -11.70
N PRO A 431 -12.55 -20.42 -12.78
CA PRO A 431 -11.38 -21.03 -13.42
C PRO A 431 -10.17 -21.12 -12.49
N ILE A 432 -9.99 -20.11 -11.61
CA ILE A 432 -8.90 -20.08 -10.62
C ILE A 432 -9.13 -21.16 -9.56
N LEU A 433 -10.36 -21.27 -9.04
CA LEU A 433 -10.75 -22.30 -8.08
C LEU A 433 -10.58 -23.72 -8.67
N TYR A 434 -11.03 -23.92 -9.92
CA TYR A 434 -10.88 -25.17 -10.65
C TYR A 434 -9.41 -25.55 -10.85
N GLY A 435 -8.57 -24.60 -11.25
CA GLY A 435 -7.13 -24.81 -11.40
C GLY A 435 -6.46 -25.20 -10.09
N MET A 436 -6.85 -24.60 -8.95
CA MET A 436 -6.33 -24.96 -7.64
C MET A 436 -6.77 -26.39 -7.26
N ALA A 437 -8.03 -26.73 -7.45
CA ALA A 437 -8.54 -28.09 -7.21
C ALA A 437 -7.82 -29.13 -8.08
N SER A 438 -7.59 -28.83 -9.34
CA SER A 438 -6.82 -29.67 -10.27
C SER A 438 -5.39 -29.91 -9.77
N PHE A 439 -4.68 -28.86 -9.34
CA PHE A 439 -3.34 -28.98 -8.77
C PHE A 439 -3.35 -29.89 -7.53
N LEU A 440 -4.25 -29.60 -6.58
CA LEU A 440 -4.33 -30.36 -5.33
C LEU A 440 -4.65 -31.84 -5.57
N SER A 441 -5.57 -32.16 -6.49
CA SER A 441 -5.90 -33.55 -6.82
C SER A 441 -4.70 -34.35 -7.31
N LYS A 442 -3.74 -33.68 -7.98
CA LYS A 442 -2.50 -34.29 -8.48
C LYS A 442 -1.44 -34.45 -7.38
N THR A 443 -1.58 -33.76 -6.25
CA THR A 443 -0.65 -33.84 -5.11
C THR A 443 -1.08 -34.83 -4.04
N LEU A 444 -2.31 -35.33 -4.09
CA LEU A 444 -2.81 -36.29 -3.12
C LEU A 444 -2.11 -37.65 -3.31
N GLU A 445 -1.70 -38.27 -2.21
CA GLU A 445 -1.17 -39.62 -2.18
C GLU A 445 -2.03 -40.51 -1.26
N GLU A 446 -2.36 -41.69 -1.73
CA GLU A 446 -3.04 -42.70 -0.92
C GLU A 446 -2.02 -43.41 -0.04
N GLN A 447 -2.19 -43.35 1.28
CA GLN A 447 -1.37 -44.06 2.22
C GLN A 447 -2.23 -45.07 3.00
N ASN A 448 -2.05 -46.35 2.71
CA ASN A 448 -2.61 -47.49 3.45
C ASN A 448 -4.14 -47.43 3.70
N GLY A 449 -4.91 -47.10 2.71
CA GLY A 449 -6.39 -47.13 2.72
C GLY A 449 -7.03 -45.94 3.41
#